data_ac8d6a4d378ccb500575d7d7ebf916b1
#
_entry.id   ac8d6a4d378ccb500575d7d7ebf916b1
#
_cell.length_a   1.000
_cell.length_b   1.000
_cell.length_c   1.000
_cell.angle_alpha   90.00
_cell.angle_beta   90.00
_cell.angle_gamma   90.00
#
_symmetry.space_group_name_H-M   'P 1'
#
loop_
_entity.id
_entity.type
_entity.pdbx_description
1 polymer ?
#
loop_
_entity_poly.entity_id
_entity_poly.type
_entity_poly.pdbx_seq_one_letter_code
_entity_poly.pdbx_strand_id
1 'polypeptide(L)'
;GAALPGIESALNRSLVAVSAEAVGALEVMLQKTVEYSKTRKQFGTAIGTFQALQHRMADMFIQCQLARSIVIMAAMSLDSDDSSVEKTKAVAAAKSRVGRAIKSVGQEAIQIHGGIAMTEELDVGHFFKRVTALDLAYGDGDYHTQRFAAL
;
A
#
# COMPACT_ATOMS: atom_id res chain seq x y z
N GLY A 1 3.57 -34.03 -2.50
CA GLY A 1 4.96 -34.20 -2.20
C GLY A 1 5.50 -33.21 -1.17
N ALA A 2 6.66 -33.49 -0.60
CA ALA A 2 7.27 -32.70 0.49
C ALA A 2 7.70 -31.26 0.08
N ALA A 3 7.70 -30.92 -1.20
CA ALA A 3 8.11 -29.61 -1.69
C ALA A 3 7.04 -28.51 -1.52
N LEU A 4 5.76 -28.86 -1.52
CA LEU A 4 4.65 -27.89 -1.49
C LEU A 4 4.68 -26.98 -0.26
N PRO A 5 4.85 -27.47 0.98
CA PRO A 5 4.94 -26.60 2.16
C PRO A 5 6.10 -25.62 2.10
N GLY A 6 7.24 -26.03 1.52
CA GLY A 6 8.40 -25.15 1.33
C GLY A 6 8.10 -24.02 0.33
N ILE A 7 7.41 -24.33 -0.77
CA ILE A 7 7.00 -23.34 -1.77
C ILE A 7 5.99 -22.36 -1.17
N GLU A 8 5.01 -22.83 -0.41
CA GLU A 8 4.04 -21.97 0.28
C GLU A 8 4.71 -21.04 1.30
N SER A 9 5.65 -21.56 2.07
CA SER A 9 6.42 -20.75 3.02
C SER A 9 7.21 -19.64 2.29
N ALA A 10 7.90 -19.98 1.21
CA ALA A 10 8.64 -19.01 0.40
C ALA A 10 7.71 -17.96 -0.21
N LEU A 11 6.55 -18.36 -0.73
CA LEU A 11 5.54 -17.46 -1.28
C LEU A 11 5.01 -16.50 -0.21
N ASN A 12 4.67 -16.99 0.98
CA ASN A 12 4.18 -16.16 2.08
C ASN A 12 5.23 -15.11 2.49
N ARG A 13 6.52 -15.47 2.57
CA ARG A 13 7.61 -14.50 2.83
C ARG A 13 7.73 -13.47 1.71
N SER A 14 7.62 -13.89 0.46
CA SER A 14 7.64 -12.97 -0.70
C SER A 14 6.46 -11.98 -0.67
N LEU A 15 5.27 -12.44 -0.30
CA LEU A 15 4.06 -11.60 -0.18
C LEU A 15 4.22 -10.54 0.92
N VAL A 16 4.82 -10.89 2.05
CA VAL A 16 5.12 -9.89 3.11
C VAL A 16 6.16 -8.89 2.64
N ALA A 17 7.21 -9.34 1.95
CA ALA A 17 8.26 -8.45 1.44
C ALA A 17 7.73 -7.43 0.42
N VAL A 18 6.94 -7.87 -0.59
CA VAL A 18 6.34 -6.95 -1.57
C VAL A 18 5.30 -6.02 -0.93
N SER A 19 4.60 -6.49 0.09
CA SER A 19 3.67 -5.66 0.87
C SER A 19 4.39 -4.58 1.68
N ALA A 20 5.53 -4.91 2.27
CA ALA A 20 6.38 -3.96 2.99
C ALA A 20 6.97 -2.90 2.04
N GLU A 21 7.44 -3.31 0.86
CA GLU A 21 7.90 -2.37 -0.18
C GLU A 21 6.78 -1.40 -0.59
N ALA A 22 5.58 -1.93 -0.82
CA ALA A 22 4.42 -1.11 -1.17
C ALA A 22 4.08 -0.09 -0.08
N VAL A 23 4.08 -0.49 1.20
CA VAL A 23 3.84 0.42 2.34
C VAL A 23 4.86 1.55 2.35
N GLY A 24 6.16 1.25 2.21
CA GLY A 24 7.21 2.27 2.15
C GLY A 24 6.99 3.26 1.00
N ALA A 25 6.62 2.77 -0.18
CA ALA A 25 6.32 3.63 -1.32
C ALA A 25 5.08 4.52 -1.08
N LEU A 26 4.03 4.00 -0.46
CA LEU A 26 2.82 4.76 -0.10
C LEU A 26 3.12 5.86 0.93
N GLU A 27 3.97 5.60 1.92
CA GLU A 27 4.41 6.59 2.91
C GLU A 27 5.18 7.73 2.23
N VAL A 28 6.06 7.42 1.27
CA VAL A 28 6.78 8.44 0.47
C VAL A 28 5.79 9.25 -0.38
N MET A 29 4.82 8.60 -1.04
CA MET A 29 3.79 9.30 -1.82
C MET A 29 2.97 10.26 -0.95
N LEU A 30 2.56 9.83 0.23
CA LEU A 30 1.87 10.68 1.20
C LEU A 30 2.71 11.89 1.59
N GLN A 31 3.97 11.69 1.98
CA GLN A 31 4.88 12.77 2.37
C GLN A 31 5.04 13.79 1.24
N LYS A 32 5.31 13.33 0.02
CA LYS A 32 5.43 14.20 -1.17
C LYS A 32 4.15 14.98 -1.45
N THR A 33 3.00 14.34 -1.30
CA THR A 33 1.68 14.98 -1.49
C THR A 33 1.47 16.10 -0.47
N VAL A 34 1.79 15.86 0.79
CA VAL A 34 1.69 16.88 1.85
C VAL A 34 2.64 18.05 1.56
N GLU A 35 3.90 17.79 1.21
CA GLU A 35 4.86 18.86 0.88
C GLU A 35 4.43 19.65 -0.37
N TYR A 36 3.98 18.98 -1.42
CA TYR A 36 3.45 19.64 -2.61
C TYR A 36 2.26 20.54 -2.26
N SER A 37 1.35 20.09 -1.40
CA SER A 37 0.18 20.86 -0.99
C SER A 37 0.52 22.17 -0.24
N LYS A 38 1.66 22.21 0.45
CA LYS A 38 2.15 23.41 1.16
C LYS A 38 2.74 24.45 0.21
N THR A 39 3.30 24.02 -0.91
CA THR A 39 4.05 24.89 -1.85
C THR A 39 3.22 25.29 -3.08
N ARG A 40 2.35 24.39 -3.56
CA ARG A 40 1.51 24.67 -4.73
C ARG A 40 0.42 25.68 -4.39
N LYS A 41 0.34 26.75 -5.18
CA LYS A 41 -0.67 27.81 -4.99
C LYS A 41 -1.74 27.73 -6.11
N GLN A 42 -3.00 27.84 -5.73
CA GLN A 42 -4.15 28.03 -6.58
C GLN A 42 -5.18 28.89 -5.83
N PHE A 43 -5.99 29.66 -6.56
CA PHE A 43 -6.99 30.56 -5.95
C PHE A 43 -6.39 31.54 -4.93
N GLY A 44 -5.15 31.98 -5.17
CA GLY A 44 -4.45 32.94 -4.32
C GLY A 44 -3.80 32.40 -3.05
N THR A 45 -3.90 31.10 -2.75
CA THR A 45 -3.35 30.48 -1.54
C THR A 45 -2.71 29.10 -1.80
N ALA A 46 -1.96 28.56 -0.83
CA ALA A 46 -1.46 27.19 -0.90
C ALA A 46 -2.63 26.20 -0.88
N ILE A 47 -2.60 25.16 -1.73
CA ILE A 47 -3.71 24.21 -1.84
C ILE A 47 -3.94 23.41 -0.54
N GLY A 48 -2.91 23.21 0.27
CA GLY A 48 -3.00 22.56 1.58
C GLY A 48 -3.82 23.32 2.62
N THR A 49 -4.22 24.58 2.35
CA THR A 49 -5.15 25.33 3.22
C THR A 49 -6.61 24.95 3.02
N PHE A 50 -6.94 24.28 1.92
CA PHE A 50 -8.31 23.82 1.65
C PHE A 50 -8.64 22.58 2.49
N GLN A 51 -9.65 22.69 3.35
CA GLN A 51 -10.07 21.62 4.27
C GLN A 51 -10.40 20.32 3.53
N ALA A 52 -10.98 20.39 2.35
CA ALA A 52 -11.28 19.19 1.54
C ALA A 52 -10.02 18.39 1.20
N LEU A 53 -8.87 19.06 0.91
CA LEU A 53 -7.60 18.38 0.65
C LEU A 53 -6.93 17.91 1.94
N GLN A 54 -7.09 18.64 3.05
CA GLN A 54 -6.59 18.21 4.36
C GLN A 54 -7.25 16.89 4.78
N HIS A 55 -8.57 16.75 4.62
CA HIS A 55 -9.28 15.51 4.94
C HIS A 55 -8.80 14.35 4.07
N ARG A 56 -8.62 14.57 2.76
CA ARG A 56 -8.09 13.52 1.85
C ARG A 56 -6.69 13.06 2.27
N MET A 57 -5.79 14.00 2.63
CA MET A 57 -4.44 13.65 3.12
C MET A 57 -4.48 12.95 4.49
N ALA A 58 -5.42 13.30 5.36
CA ALA A 58 -5.64 12.58 6.63
C ALA A 58 -6.11 11.15 6.38
N ASP A 59 -7.04 10.93 5.43
CA ASP A 59 -7.47 9.59 5.03
C ASP A 59 -6.31 8.78 4.43
N MET A 60 -5.48 9.38 3.57
CA MET A 60 -4.25 8.74 3.06
C MET A 60 -3.34 8.29 4.20
N PHE A 61 -3.13 9.14 5.22
CA PHE A 61 -2.33 8.80 6.39
C PHE A 61 -2.90 7.59 7.13
N ILE A 62 -4.20 7.58 7.40
CA ILE A 62 -4.89 6.45 8.06
C ILE A 62 -4.69 5.16 7.25
N GLN A 63 -4.84 5.21 5.91
CA GLN A 63 -4.63 4.05 5.06
C GLN A 63 -3.20 3.51 5.14
N CYS A 64 -2.18 4.39 5.15
CA CYS A 64 -0.78 4.00 5.31
C CYS A 64 -0.54 3.34 6.67
N GLN A 65 -1.05 3.90 7.78
CA GLN A 65 -0.86 3.35 9.12
C GLN A 65 -1.52 1.98 9.28
N LEU A 66 -2.73 1.80 8.76
CA LEU A 66 -3.42 0.51 8.78
C LEU A 66 -2.69 -0.55 7.94
N ALA A 67 -2.18 -0.16 6.76
CA ALA A 67 -1.39 -1.05 5.91
C ALA A 67 -0.07 -1.45 6.59
N ARG A 68 0.62 -0.50 7.20
CA ARG A 68 1.86 -0.76 7.96
C ARG A 68 1.64 -1.73 9.11
N SER A 69 0.61 -1.49 9.93
CA SER A 69 0.32 -2.31 11.10
C SER A 69 0.04 -3.77 10.72
N ILE A 70 -0.76 -4.00 9.68
CA ILE A 70 -1.09 -5.38 9.27
C ILE A 70 0.10 -6.10 8.61
N VAL A 71 1.00 -5.38 7.91
CA VAL A 71 2.23 -5.98 7.38
C VAL A 71 3.17 -6.41 8.49
N ILE A 72 3.33 -5.58 9.53
CA ILE A 72 4.11 -5.94 10.72
C ILE A 72 3.50 -7.16 11.40
N MET A 73 2.18 -7.20 11.59
CA MET A 73 1.49 -8.36 12.17
C MET A 73 1.74 -9.64 11.35
N ALA A 74 1.63 -9.56 10.01
CA ALA A 74 1.90 -10.71 9.15
C ALA A 74 3.36 -11.18 9.21
N ALA A 75 4.31 -10.25 9.29
CA ALA A 75 5.73 -10.58 9.47
C ALA A 75 5.97 -11.31 10.81
N MET A 76 5.38 -10.81 11.90
CA MET A 76 5.47 -11.45 13.23
C MET A 76 4.85 -12.86 13.21
N SER A 77 3.69 -13.02 12.56
CA SER A 77 3.05 -14.34 12.43
C SER A 77 3.95 -15.34 11.66
N LEU A 78 4.65 -14.90 10.62
CA LEU A 78 5.57 -15.78 9.89
C LEU A 78 6.74 -16.31 10.76
N ASP A 79 7.14 -15.54 11.76
CA ASP A 79 8.24 -15.89 12.67
C ASP A 79 7.76 -16.55 13.98
N SER A 80 6.44 -16.66 14.19
CA SER A 80 5.85 -17.30 15.36
C SER A 80 5.72 -18.83 15.18
N ASP A 81 5.21 -19.50 16.22
CA ASP A 81 4.84 -20.93 16.20
C ASP A 81 3.41 -21.17 15.66
N ASP A 82 2.78 -20.16 15.03
CA ASP A 82 1.47 -20.30 14.42
C ASP A 82 1.43 -21.44 13.38
N SER A 83 0.26 -22.02 13.20
CA SER A 83 0.04 -23.02 12.16
C SER A 83 0.25 -22.43 10.76
N SER A 84 0.53 -23.27 9.77
CA SER A 84 0.69 -22.84 8.38
C SER A 84 -0.56 -22.14 7.84
N VAL A 85 -1.75 -22.53 8.30
CA VAL A 85 -3.03 -21.91 7.93
C VAL A 85 -3.12 -20.49 8.51
N GLU A 86 -2.82 -20.30 9.79
CA GLU A 86 -2.83 -18.99 10.44
C GLU A 86 -1.83 -18.03 9.81
N LYS A 87 -0.60 -18.48 9.53
CA LYS A 87 0.42 -17.73 8.78
C LYS A 87 -0.11 -17.29 7.41
N THR A 88 -0.73 -18.20 6.69
CA THR A 88 -1.28 -17.91 5.36
C THR A 88 -2.45 -16.93 5.45
N LYS A 89 -3.30 -17.04 6.46
CA LYS A 89 -4.38 -16.07 6.75
C LYS A 89 -3.82 -14.67 7.03
N ALA A 90 -2.83 -14.56 7.90
CA ALA A 90 -2.21 -13.28 8.24
C ALA A 90 -1.61 -12.59 6.99
N VAL A 91 -0.92 -13.36 6.15
CA VAL A 91 -0.35 -12.87 4.89
C VAL A 91 -1.42 -12.44 3.89
N ALA A 92 -2.48 -13.23 3.73
CA ALA A 92 -3.59 -12.89 2.84
C ALA A 92 -4.32 -11.61 3.30
N ALA A 93 -4.55 -11.45 4.62
CA ALA A 93 -5.12 -10.25 5.20
C ALA A 93 -4.24 -9.02 4.93
N ALA A 94 -2.92 -9.14 5.10
CA ALA A 94 -1.98 -8.07 4.84
C ALA A 94 -1.99 -7.65 3.36
N LYS A 95 -1.88 -8.60 2.43
CA LYS A 95 -1.87 -8.31 1.00
C LYS A 95 -3.18 -7.69 0.52
N SER A 96 -4.32 -8.20 1.00
CA SER A 96 -5.65 -7.62 0.75
C SER A 96 -5.74 -6.17 1.24
N ARG A 97 -5.27 -5.90 2.45
CA ARG A 97 -5.33 -4.54 3.03
C ARG A 97 -4.39 -3.56 2.33
N VAL A 98 -3.18 -4.02 1.97
CA VAL A 98 -2.20 -3.23 1.22
C VAL A 98 -2.72 -2.91 -0.18
N GLY A 99 -3.34 -3.85 -0.88
CA GLY A 99 -3.97 -3.61 -2.19
C GLY A 99 -5.02 -2.48 -2.14
N ARG A 100 -5.85 -2.44 -1.09
CA ARG A 100 -6.80 -1.34 -0.87
C ARG A 100 -6.10 -0.01 -0.59
N ALA A 101 -5.03 -0.01 0.19
CA ALA A 101 -4.24 1.18 0.46
C ALA A 101 -3.56 1.71 -0.82
N ILE A 102 -3.03 0.83 -1.66
CA ILE A 102 -2.44 1.18 -2.97
C ILE A 102 -3.45 1.93 -3.84
N LYS A 103 -4.65 1.39 -3.99
CA LYS A 103 -5.72 2.03 -4.77
C LYS A 103 -6.07 3.40 -4.19
N SER A 104 -6.33 3.48 -2.89
CA SER A 104 -6.75 4.72 -2.23
C SER A 104 -5.63 5.78 -2.23
N VAL A 105 -4.50 5.49 -1.61
CA VAL A 105 -3.40 6.48 -1.45
C VAL A 105 -2.77 6.84 -2.79
N GLY A 106 -2.59 5.84 -3.67
CA GLY A 106 -2.00 6.06 -4.99
C GLY A 106 -2.84 7.00 -5.85
N GLN A 107 -4.15 6.77 -5.94
CA GLN A 107 -5.05 7.61 -6.71
C GLN A 107 -5.18 9.01 -6.12
N GLU A 108 -5.26 9.13 -4.80
CA GLU A 108 -5.32 10.42 -4.12
C GLU A 108 -4.05 11.25 -4.31
N ALA A 109 -2.88 10.62 -4.24
CA ALA A 109 -1.61 11.29 -4.50
C ALA A 109 -1.56 11.87 -5.93
N ILE A 110 -1.90 11.07 -6.95
CA ILE A 110 -1.97 11.54 -8.34
C ILE A 110 -2.99 12.67 -8.47
N GLN A 111 -4.18 12.53 -7.89
CA GLN A 111 -5.24 13.53 -7.98
C GLN A 111 -4.85 14.88 -7.35
N ILE A 112 -4.21 14.87 -6.19
CA ILE A 112 -3.80 16.10 -5.48
C ILE A 112 -2.67 16.83 -6.23
N HIS A 113 -1.74 16.11 -6.83
CA HIS A 113 -0.71 16.70 -7.68
C HIS A 113 -1.28 17.21 -9.02
N GLY A 114 -2.37 16.60 -9.52
CA GLY A 114 -2.97 16.96 -10.79
C GLY A 114 -2.12 16.56 -12.00
N GLY A 115 -2.23 17.28 -13.11
CA GLY A 115 -1.58 16.92 -14.38
C GLY A 115 -0.06 16.71 -14.30
N ILE A 116 0.65 17.41 -13.42
CA ILE A 116 2.10 17.26 -13.25
C ILE A 116 2.51 15.86 -12.74
N ALA A 117 1.62 15.16 -12.02
CA ALA A 117 1.86 13.80 -11.58
C ALA A 117 1.97 12.77 -12.72
N MET A 118 1.49 13.13 -13.92
CA MET A 118 1.54 12.28 -15.11
C MET A 118 2.77 12.55 -15.98
N THR A 119 3.59 13.54 -15.60
CA THR A 119 4.83 13.90 -16.30
C THR A 119 6.03 13.25 -15.62
N GLU A 120 7.21 13.34 -16.27
CA GLU A 120 8.48 12.87 -15.70
C GLU A 120 9.12 13.91 -14.74
N GLU A 121 8.47 15.06 -14.51
CA GLU A 121 8.98 16.12 -13.63
C GLU A 121 8.88 15.75 -12.15
N LEU A 122 7.89 14.92 -11.77
CA LEU A 122 7.70 14.45 -10.41
C LEU A 122 7.71 12.92 -10.36
N ASP A 123 8.41 12.40 -9.38
CA ASP A 123 8.56 10.96 -9.17
C ASP A 123 7.32 10.27 -8.55
N VAL A 124 6.30 11.03 -8.12
CA VAL A 124 5.06 10.46 -7.58
C VAL A 124 4.38 9.52 -8.57
N GLY A 125 4.44 9.81 -9.88
CA GLY A 125 3.96 8.94 -10.94
C GLY A 125 4.73 7.62 -11.03
N HIS A 126 6.04 7.63 -10.80
CA HIS A 126 6.86 6.42 -10.76
C HIS A 126 6.50 5.53 -9.57
N PHE A 127 6.32 6.12 -8.39
CA PHE A 127 5.82 5.39 -7.22
C PHE A 127 4.45 4.77 -7.48
N PHE A 128 3.52 5.52 -8.09
CA PHE A 128 2.20 5.01 -8.43
C PHE A 128 2.27 3.78 -9.36
N LYS A 129 3.07 3.86 -10.43
CA LYS A 129 3.31 2.70 -11.33
C LYS A 129 3.89 1.51 -10.56
N ARG A 130 4.86 1.75 -9.68
CA ARG A 130 5.51 0.69 -8.88
C ARG A 130 4.53 0.01 -7.94
N VAL A 131 3.77 0.77 -7.13
CA VAL A 131 2.82 0.17 -6.19
C VAL A 131 1.69 -0.57 -6.90
N THR A 132 1.26 -0.10 -8.08
CA THR A 132 0.28 -0.81 -8.91
C THR A 132 0.84 -2.17 -9.38
N ALA A 133 2.09 -2.23 -9.80
CA ALA A 133 2.75 -3.49 -10.16
C ALA A 133 2.89 -4.43 -8.96
N LEU A 134 3.20 -3.90 -7.77
CA LEU A 134 3.27 -4.67 -6.53
C LEU A 134 1.90 -5.22 -6.09
N ASP A 135 0.79 -4.50 -6.35
CA ASP A 135 -0.56 -5.02 -6.10
C ASP A 135 -0.84 -6.27 -6.94
N LEU A 136 -0.45 -6.25 -8.21
CA LEU A 136 -0.67 -7.39 -9.13
C LEU A 136 0.26 -8.58 -8.86
N ALA A 137 1.44 -8.32 -8.26
CA ALA A 137 2.42 -9.37 -7.99
C ALA A 137 1.87 -10.42 -7.01
N TYR A 138 1.89 -11.69 -7.42
CA TYR A 138 1.41 -12.86 -6.65
C TYR A 138 -0.08 -12.82 -6.29
N GLY A 139 -0.89 -12.17 -7.10
CA GLY A 139 -2.32 -11.93 -6.86
C GLY A 139 -2.60 -10.57 -6.22
N ASP A 140 -3.68 -9.95 -6.64
CA ASP A 140 -4.11 -8.63 -6.18
C ASP A 140 -4.86 -8.69 -4.83
N GLY A 141 -5.24 -7.50 -4.34
CA GLY A 141 -5.97 -7.37 -3.08
C GLY A 141 -7.30 -8.13 -3.06
N ASP A 142 -8.00 -8.24 -4.21
CA ASP A 142 -9.28 -8.93 -4.30
C ASP A 142 -9.08 -10.46 -4.28
N TYR A 143 -8.08 -10.98 -4.99
CA TYR A 143 -7.66 -12.38 -4.90
C TYR A 143 -7.34 -12.77 -3.45
N HIS A 144 -6.55 -11.96 -2.74
CA HIS A 144 -6.18 -12.27 -1.34
C HIS A 144 -7.33 -12.11 -0.36
N THR A 145 -8.34 -11.28 -0.66
CA THR A 145 -9.59 -11.25 0.11
C THR A 145 -10.34 -12.58 0.01
N GLN A 146 -10.46 -13.12 -1.20
CA GLN A 146 -11.09 -14.43 -1.40
C GLN A 146 -10.28 -15.56 -0.77
N ARG A 147 -8.94 -15.51 -0.90
CA ARG A 147 -8.05 -16.48 -0.27
C ARG A 147 -8.20 -16.49 1.26
N PHE A 148 -8.27 -15.31 1.88
CA PHE A 148 -8.50 -15.19 3.33
C PHE A 148 -9.83 -15.80 3.75
N ALA A 149 -10.90 -15.58 2.98
CA ALA A 149 -12.23 -16.09 3.29
C ALA A 149 -12.34 -17.61 3.11
N ALA A 150 -11.49 -18.24 2.30
CA ALA A 150 -11.48 -19.67 2.03
C ALA A 150 -10.65 -20.50 3.04
N LEU A 151 -9.85 -19.86 3.88
CA LEU A 151 -8.99 -20.46 4.91
C LEU A 151 -9.66 -20.43 6.30
#